data_7c2cc2e2529a8ceea3be274b6a31c499
#
_entry.id   7c2cc2e2529a8ceea3be274b6a31c499
#
_cell.length_a   1.000
_cell.length_b   1.000
_cell.length_c   1.000
_cell.angle_alpha   90.00
_cell.angle_beta   90.00
_cell.angle_gamma   90.00
#
_symmetry.space_group_name_H-M   'P 1'
#
loop_
_entity.id
_entity.type
_entity.pdbx_description
1 polymer ?
#
loop_
_entity_poly.entity_id
_entity_poly.type
_entity_poly.pdbx_seq_one_letter_code
_entity_poly.pdbx_strand_id
1 'polypeptide(L)'
;SGTAAAYGEAEVKGFELAVSEINAKGGINGKKVKLESMDDKGDATEASNAYNKLVGDNNVLAVAGPTISATTAAVAPLADQSKLVTIAPAATSDSIETGNYLFRTCFKDSYQGEVAARFAAENLKVKKVAVLYGTGDPYSSGVGEAFAKAAEKLGLEVVDKESSSSADDTEYSAQLQKIQASGAELLYAPYYYSVAGPYIIPQARSVGFDGYVMGPDGYDGLKLTGDKAQYNKTYYTTHYSADDNTNSKVQDFIKSYKSKNNAEP
;
A
#
# COMPACT_ATOMS: atom_id res chain seq x y z
N SER A 1 10.36 10.20 -2.00
CA SER A 1 10.67 9.83 -3.39
C SER A 1 10.61 8.32 -3.61
N GLY A 2 11.01 7.80 -4.80
CA GLY A 2 10.93 6.39 -5.14
C GLY A 2 9.55 5.94 -5.63
N THR A 3 9.33 4.60 -5.69
CA THR A 3 8.12 3.96 -6.26
C THR A 3 6.84 4.28 -5.51
N ALA A 4 6.93 4.63 -4.23
CA ALA A 4 5.81 5.00 -3.36
C ALA A 4 5.75 6.52 -3.07
N ALA A 5 6.36 7.36 -3.91
CA ALA A 5 6.47 8.81 -3.67
C ALA A 5 5.11 9.48 -3.38
N ALA A 6 4.05 9.11 -4.10
CA ALA A 6 2.72 9.70 -3.91
C ALA A 6 2.18 9.45 -2.49
N TYR A 7 2.46 8.29 -1.90
CA TYR A 7 2.05 7.99 -0.51
C TYR A 7 2.81 8.85 0.49
N GLY A 8 4.16 8.89 0.39
CA GLY A 8 4.96 9.71 1.29
C GLY A 8 4.60 11.19 1.25
N GLU A 9 4.32 11.73 0.05
CA GLU A 9 3.86 13.11 -0.11
C GLU A 9 2.48 13.34 0.54
N ALA A 10 1.55 12.40 0.37
CA ALA A 10 0.21 12.50 0.97
C ALA A 10 0.28 12.38 2.50
N GLU A 11 1.09 11.46 3.03
CA GLU A 11 1.33 11.29 4.45
C GLU A 11 1.92 12.55 5.10
N VAL A 12 2.96 13.13 4.52
CA VAL A 12 3.57 14.37 5.02
C VAL A 12 2.53 15.49 5.11
N LYS A 13 1.70 15.68 4.08
CA LYS A 13 0.62 16.68 4.10
C LYS A 13 -0.42 16.36 5.18
N GLY A 14 -0.75 15.08 5.39
CA GLY A 14 -1.62 14.64 6.48
C GLY A 14 -1.05 14.96 7.86
N PHE A 15 0.22 14.66 8.08
CA PHE A 15 0.93 14.97 9.33
C PHE A 15 1.04 16.48 9.56
N GLU A 16 1.34 17.27 8.52
CA GLU A 16 1.35 18.73 8.60
C GLU A 16 -0.02 19.31 8.96
N LEU A 17 -1.11 18.74 8.43
CA LEU A 17 -2.46 19.12 8.79
C LEU A 17 -2.71 18.83 10.27
N ALA A 18 -2.44 17.60 10.72
CA ALA A 18 -2.64 17.19 12.11
C ALA A 18 -1.84 18.07 13.09
N VAL A 19 -0.56 18.32 12.80
CA VAL A 19 0.30 19.20 13.61
C VAL A 19 -0.24 20.63 13.66
N SER A 20 -0.73 21.14 12.53
CA SER A 20 -1.36 22.46 12.45
C SER A 20 -2.58 22.55 13.37
N GLU A 21 -3.46 21.56 13.32
CA GLU A 21 -4.69 21.51 14.13
C GLU A 21 -4.38 21.35 15.63
N ILE A 22 -3.42 20.50 15.98
CA ILE A 22 -2.97 20.34 17.38
C ILE A 22 -2.40 21.67 17.90
N ASN A 23 -1.56 22.31 17.10
CA ASN A 23 -0.93 23.57 17.48
C ASN A 23 -1.91 24.74 17.59
N ALA A 24 -2.96 24.76 16.76
CA ALA A 24 -4.03 25.74 16.85
C ALA A 24 -4.83 25.63 18.17
N LYS A 25 -4.94 24.40 18.70
CA LYS A 25 -5.59 24.10 19.99
C LYS A 25 -4.66 24.29 21.21
N GLY A 26 -3.46 24.84 21.03
CA GLY A 26 -2.51 25.10 22.14
C GLY A 26 -1.37 24.09 22.25
N GLY A 27 -1.29 23.11 21.35
CA GLY A 27 -0.24 22.07 21.36
C GLY A 27 -0.54 20.94 22.35
N ILE A 28 0.48 20.17 22.70
CA ILE A 28 0.41 19.08 23.69
C ILE A 28 1.00 19.58 24.99
N ASN A 29 0.21 19.56 26.07
CA ASN A 29 0.60 20.11 27.37
C ASN A 29 1.15 21.55 27.30
N GLY A 30 0.54 22.39 26.44
CA GLY A 30 0.95 23.78 26.23
C GLY A 30 2.19 23.99 25.36
N LYS A 31 2.77 22.91 24.83
CA LYS A 31 3.93 22.98 23.94
C LYS A 31 3.53 22.73 22.50
N LYS A 32 4.09 23.53 21.57
CA LYS A 32 3.91 23.34 20.15
C LYS A 32 4.61 22.08 19.68
N VAL A 33 3.96 21.32 18.79
CA VAL A 33 4.54 20.17 18.09
C VAL A 33 5.30 20.69 16.87
N LYS A 34 6.50 20.18 16.64
CA LYS A 34 7.29 20.40 15.41
C LYS A 34 7.32 19.07 14.65
N LEU A 35 7.06 19.14 13.36
CA LEU A 35 7.26 18.01 12.44
C LEU A 35 8.64 18.16 11.77
N GLU A 36 9.39 17.06 11.75
CA GLU A 36 10.62 16.92 10.96
C GLU A 36 10.44 15.73 10.02
N SER A 37 10.65 15.95 8.73
CA SER A 37 10.47 14.93 7.69
C SER A 37 11.80 14.56 7.08
N MET A 38 11.95 13.26 6.79
CA MET A 38 13.10 12.73 6.06
C MET A 38 12.59 11.80 4.95
N ASP A 39 13.25 11.82 3.81
CA ASP A 39 12.95 10.97 2.66
C ASP A 39 13.81 9.70 2.73
N ASP A 40 13.16 8.55 2.84
CA ASP A 40 13.80 7.23 2.83
C ASP A 40 13.94 6.64 1.41
N LYS A 41 13.46 7.33 0.39
CA LYS A 41 13.48 6.95 -1.03
C LYS A 41 12.83 5.60 -1.34
N GLY A 42 12.09 5.03 -0.39
CA GLY A 42 11.59 3.66 -0.47
C GLY A 42 12.67 2.57 -0.35
N ASP A 43 13.86 2.92 0.12
CA ASP A 43 15.00 2.02 0.29
C ASP A 43 15.25 1.69 1.76
N ALA A 44 15.46 0.39 2.05
CA ALA A 44 15.62 -0.11 3.42
C ALA A 44 16.85 0.47 4.14
N THR A 45 17.95 0.71 3.42
CA THR A 45 19.19 1.28 3.97
C THR A 45 18.99 2.76 4.28
N GLU A 46 18.39 3.51 3.35
CA GLU A 46 18.09 4.93 3.54
C GLU A 46 17.08 5.12 4.69
N ALA A 47 16.06 4.25 4.81
CA ALA A 47 15.13 4.27 5.92
C ALA A 47 15.84 4.06 7.28
N SER A 48 16.74 3.10 7.35
CA SER A 48 17.55 2.86 8.56
C SER A 48 18.45 4.06 8.89
N ASN A 49 19.07 4.67 7.89
CA ASN A 49 19.89 5.87 8.06
C ASN A 49 19.07 7.07 8.53
N ALA A 50 17.91 7.31 7.90
CA ALA A 50 16.99 8.37 8.28
C ALA A 50 16.47 8.18 9.71
N TYR A 51 16.09 6.96 10.07
CA TYR A 51 15.62 6.62 11.40
C TYR A 51 16.71 6.88 12.46
N ASN A 52 17.92 6.38 12.25
CA ASN A 52 19.05 6.58 13.17
C ASN A 52 19.36 8.08 13.36
N LYS A 53 19.25 8.88 12.31
CA LYS A 53 19.44 10.33 12.41
C LYS A 53 18.35 10.98 13.27
N LEU A 54 17.07 10.59 13.10
CA LEU A 54 15.95 11.08 13.91
C LEU A 54 16.13 10.68 15.39
N VAL A 55 16.49 9.43 15.65
CA VAL A 55 16.74 8.92 17.02
C VAL A 55 17.92 9.61 17.70
N GLY A 56 18.93 10.03 16.93
CA GLY A 56 20.07 10.78 17.44
C GLY A 56 19.73 12.21 17.93
N ASP A 57 18.56 12.75 17.58
CA ASP A 57 18.03 13.99 18.11
C ASP A 57 17.18 13.73 19.36
N ASN A 58 17.67 14.13 20.52
CA ASN A 58 16.98 13.95 21.81
C ASN A 58 15.63 14.71 21.91
N ASN A 59 15.27 15.52 20.92
CA ASN A 59 13.98 16.21 20.88
C ASN A 59 12.89 15.42 20.15
N VAL A 60 13.24 14.34 19.44
CA VAL A 60 12.27 13.47 18.77
C VAL A 60 11.60 12.58 19.81
N LEU A 61 10.28 12.66 19.92
CA LEU A 61 9.47 11.94 20.89
C LEU A 61 8.78 10.70 20.32
N ALA A 62 8.55 10.69 19.02
CA ALA A 62 7.97 9.58 18.28
C ALA A 62 8.30 9.72 16.79
N VAL A 63 8.24 8.63 16.04
CA VAL A 63 8.38 8.60 14.60
C VAL A 63 7.06 8.16 13.98
N ALA A 64 6.57 8.91 12.99
CA ALA A 64 5.46 8.54 12.15
C ALA A 64 6.01 8.13 10.77
N GLY A 65 5.97 6.85 10.47
CA GLY A 65 6.64 6.22 9.33
C GLY A 65 7.42 4.97 9.77
N PRO A 66 8.17 4.32 8.86
CA PRO A 66 8.18 4.53 7.41
C PRO A 66 6.86 4.21 6.71
N THR A 67 6.77 4.56 5.42
CA THR A 67 5.55 4.43 4.64
C THR A 67 5.26 2.99 4.21
N ILE A 68 6.22 2.35 3.53
CA ILE A 68 6.02 1.03 2.91
C ILE A 68 6.55 -0.12 3.77
N SER A 69 6.07 -1.32 3.51
CA SER A 69 6.38 -2.51 4.33
C SER A 69 7.88 -2.86 4.35
N ALA A 70 8.58 -2.76 3.22
CA ALA A 70 10.01 -3.08 3.13
C ALA A 70 10.87 -2.14 4.01
N THR A 71 10.62 -0.84 3.95
CA THR A 71 11.34 0.15 4.77
C THR A 71 10.97 0.04 6.25
N THR A 72 9.69 -0.25 6.54
CA THR A 72 9.23 -0.46 7.92
C THR A 72 9.84 -1.70 8.55
N ALA A 73 9.97 -2.79 7.80
CA ALA A 73 10.64 -4.01 8.28
C ALA A 73 12.11 -3.74 8.67
N ALA A 74 12.81 -2.88 7.92
CA ALA A 74 14.20 -2.50 8.25
C ALA A 74 14.29 -1.63 9.52
N VAL A 75 13.28 -0.81 9.79
CA VAL A 75 13.24 0.09 10.94
C VAL A 75 12.71 -0.59 12.20
N ALA A 76 11.90 -1.63 12.09
CA ALA A 76 11.28 -2.32 13.23
C ALA A 76 12.28 -2.69 14.36
N PRO A 77 13.43 -3.35 14.09
CA PRO A 77 14.40 -3.66 15.12
C PRO A 77 15.07 -2.42 15.72
N LEU A 78 15.18 -1.33 14.96
CA LEU A 78 15.76 -0.06 15.45
C LEU A 78 14.79 0.65 16.40
N ALA A 79 13.49 0.55 16.16
CA ALA A 79 12.46 1.07 17.06
C ALA A 79 12.51 0.39 18.42
N ASP A 80 12.67 -0.92 18.46
CA ASP A 80 12.83 -1.67 19.71
C ASP A 80 14.15 -1.34 20.42
N GLN A 81 15.24 -1.24 19.69
CA GLN A 81 16.55 -0.90 20.25
C GLN A 81 16.56 0.50 20.88
N SER A 82 15.99 1.47 20.20
CA SER A 82 15.93 2.87 20.67
C SER A 82 14.83 3.11 21.71
N LYS A 83 13.86 2.20 21.83
CA LYS A 83 12.65 2.34 22.64
C LYS A 83 11.84 3.60 22.28
N LEU A 84 11.88 3.99 21.01
CA LEU A 84 11.14 5.13 20.51
C LEU A 84 9.87 4.66 19.82
N VAL A 85 8.72 5.17 20.24
CA VAL A 85 7.44 4.85 19.64
C VAL A 85 7.46 5.21 18.16
N THR A 86 7.22 4.21 17.32
CA THR A 86 7.21 4.33 15.86
C THR A 86 5.87 3.84 15.34
N ILE A 87 5.20 4.63 14.51
CA ILE A 87 3.87 4.32 13.99
C ILE A 87 3.92 4.33 12.46
N ALA A 88 3.82 3.15 11.87
CA ALA A 88 3.75 3.00 10.42
C ALA A 88 2.32 3.33 9.93
N PRO A 89 2.14 4.34 9.06
CA PRO A 89 0.81 4.75 8.61
C PRO A 89 0.22 3.80 7.56
N ALA A 90 1.04 3.26 6.65
CA ALA A 90 0.58 2.49 5.50
C ALA A 90 1.26 1.13 5.29
N ALA A 91 2.21 0.73 6.14
CA ALA A 91 2.90 -0.55 6.00
C ALA A 91 2.03 -1.72 6.47
N THR A 92 1.46 -2.44 5.53
CA THR A 92 0.40 -3.45 5.76
C THR A 92 0.93 -4.87 5.99
N SER A 93 2.19 -5.19 5.61
CA SER A 93 2.73 -6.55 5.72
C SER A 93 2.62 -7.11 7.14
N ASP A 94 2.14 -8.34 7.25
CA ASP A 94 2.05 -9.04 8.54
C ASP A 94 3.44 -9.30 9.15
N SER A 95 4.50 -9.35 8.32
CA SER A 95 5.87 -9.64 8.77
C SER A 95 6.54 -8.52 9.57
N ILE A 96 5.99 -7.30 9.58
CA ILE A 96 6.59 -6.16 10.29
C ILE A 96 6.25 -6.08 11.77
N GLU A 97 5.40 -6.95 12.28
CA GLU A 97 5.02 -6.98 13.71
C GLU A 97 6.05 -7.73 14.55
N THR A 98 7.19 -7.11 14.79
CA THR A 98 8.34 -7.76 15.45
C THR A 98 8.84 -7.01 16.68
N GLY A 99 7.98 -6.39 17.48
CA GLY A 99 8.49 -5.74 18.68
C GLY A 99 7.46 -4.98 19.49
N ASN A 100 7.96 -4.20 20.48
CA ASN A 100 7.12 -3.51 21.44
C ASN A 100 6.98 -2.00 21.16
N TYR A 101 7.75 -1.47 20.21
CA TYR A 101 7.80 -0.03 19.94
C TYR A 101 7.35 0.34 18.53
N LEU A 102 7.05 -0.63 17.66
CA LEU A 102 6.46 -0.41 16.36
C LEU A 102 4.96 -0.71 16.40
N PHE A 103 4.16 0.24 15.91
CA PHE A 103 2.71 0.16 15.77
C PHE A 103 2.30 0.50 14.35
N ARG A 104 1.05 0.17 13.97
CA ARG A 104 0.48 0.57 12.68
C ARG A 104 -0.93 1.14 12.85
N THR A 105 -1.35 1.97 11.91
CA THR A 105 -2.73 2.50 11.83
C THR A 105 -3.51 1.94 10.66
N CYS A 106 -2.87 1.17 9.78
CA CYS A 106 -3.48 0.50 8.63
C CYS A 106 -3.90 -0.95 8.96
N PHE A 107 -4.67 -1.57 8.07
CA PHE A 107 -5.01 -2.99 8.15
C PHE A 107 -3.79 -3.87 7.77
N LYS A 108 -3.97 -5.18 7.91
CA LYS A 108 -2.95 -6.18 7.55
C LYS A 108 -3.19 -6.77 6.16
N ASP A 109 -2.11 -7.23 5.53
CA ASP A 109 -2.16 -7.93 4.24
C ASP A 109 -3.01 -9.20 4.28
N SER A 110 -2.96 -9.94 5.40
CA SER A 110 -3.82 -11.10 5.62
C SER A 110 -5.30 -10.75 5.54
N TYR A 111 -5.71 -9.59 6.09
CA TYR A 111 -7.08 -9.13 6.04
C TYR A 111 -7.48 -8.64 4.64
N GLN A 112 -6.66 -7.81 4.00
CA GLN A 112 -7.02 -7.31 2.67
C GLN A 112 -7.03 -8.41 1.60
N GLY A 113 -6.14 -9.40 1.69
CA GLY A 113 -6.17 -10.59 0.83
C GLY A 113 -7.46 -11.39 0.97
N GLU A 114 -7.96 -11.56 2.22
CA GLU A 114 -9.25 -12.20 2.48
C GLU A 114 -10.43 -11.39 1.90
N VAL A 115 -10.45 -10.08 2.11
CA VAL A 115 -11.51 -9.20 1.57
C VAL A 115 -11.51 -9.23 0.04
N ALA A 116 -10.33 -9.18 -0.59
CA ALA A 116 -10.18 -9.27 -2.03
C ALA A 116 -10.70 -10.59 -2.60
N ALA A 117 -10.33 -11.73 -1.96
CA ALA A 117 -10.78 -13.05 -2.38
C ALA A 117 -12.30 -13.20 -2.22
N ARG A 118 -12.87 -12.68 -1.14
CA ARG A 118 -14.32 -12.67 -0.92
C ARG A 118 -15.06 -11.85 -1.98
N PHE A 119 -14.55 -10.66 -2.31
CA PHE A 119 -15.11 -9.84 -3.37
C PHE A 119 -15.07 -10.55 -4.74
N ALA A 120 -13.95 -11.22 -5.05
CA ALA A 120 -13.83 -12.03 -6.25
C ALA A 120 -14.86 -13.16 -6.32
N ALA A 121 -15.08 -13.89 -5.20
CA ALA A 121 -16.02 -15.00 -5.13
C ALA A 121 -17.50 -14.56 -5.14
N GLU A 122 -17.83 -13.56 -4.31
CA GLU A 122 -19.23 -13.22 -4.01
C GLU A 122 -19.78 -12.14 -4.95
N ASN A 123 -18.95 -11.14 -5.31
CA ASN A 123 -19.39 -10.00 -6.13
C ASN A 123 -19.06 -10.20 -7.62
N LEU A 124 -17.82 -10.56 -7.95
CA LEU A 124 -17.42 -10.81 -9.33
C LEU A 124 -17.84 -12.21 -9.81
N LYS A 125 -18.07 -13.14 -8.87
CA LYS A 125 -18.53 -14.53 -9.11
C LYS A 125 -17.61 -15.34 -10.01
N VAL A 126 -16.31 -15.01 -10.00
CA VAL A 126 -15.28 -15.76 -10.72
C VAL A 126 -15.07 -17.13 -10.06
N LYS A 127 -14.50 -18.06 -10.80
CA LYS A 127 -14.17 -19.42 -10.34
C LYS A 127 -12.67 -19.68 -10.39
N LYS A 128 -11.98 -19.07 -11.34
CA LYS A 128 -10.56 -19.28 -11.62
C LYS A 128 -9.80 -17.98 -11.45
N VAL A 129 -8.79 -18.01 -10.59
CA VAL A 129 -7.95 -16.83 -10.31
C VAL A 129 -6.49 -17.17 -10.52
N ALA A 130 -5.71 -16.18 -10.94
CA ALA A 130 -4.26 -16.26 -10.98
C ALA A 130 -3.65 -15.16 -10.13
N VAL A 131 -2.42 -15.36 -9.67
CA VAL A 131 -1.66 -14.38 -8.88
C VAL A 131 -0.34 -14.08 -9.56
N LEU A 132 0.02 -12.80 -9.65
CA LEU A 132 1.32 -12.35 -10.10
C LEU A 132 1.91 -11.43 -9.03
N TYR A 133 3.05 -11.78 -8.42
CA TYR A 133 3.63 -11.04 -7.31
C TYR A 133 5.15 -10.86 -7.42
N GLY A 134 5.70 -9.85 -6.73
CA GLY A 134 7.14 -9.62 -6.61
C GLY A 134 7.71 -10.36 -5.40
N THR A 135 8.67 -11.28 -5.63
CA THR A 135 9.26 -12.10 -4.55
C THR A 135 10.19 -11.31 -3.64
N GLY A 136 10.78 -10.22 -4.12
CA GLY A 136 11.70 -9.38 -3.36
C GLY A 136 11.02 -8.35 -2.43
N ASP A 137 9.69 -8.26 -2.45
CA ASP A 137 8.94 -7.31 -1.62
C ASP A 137 8.01 -8.06 -0.65
N PRO A 138 8.17 -7.85 0.68
CA PRO A 138 7.33 -8.49 1.69
C PRO A 138 5.85 -8.11 1.60
N TYR A 139 5.50 -6.94 1.06
CA TYR A 139 4.14 -6.55 0.79
C TYR A 139 3.56 -7.36 -0.37
N SER A 140 4.18 -7.30 -1.54
CA SER A 140 3.69 -7.97 -2.75
C SER A 140 3.54 -9.48 -2.55
N SER A 141 4.55 -10.14 -1.99
CA SER A 141 4.52 -11.57 -1.71
C SER A 141 3.50 -11.91 -0.62
N GLY A 142 3.46 -11.15 0.48
CA GLY A 142 2.59 -11.42 1.62
C GLY A 142 1.11 -11.34 1.27
N VAL A 143 0.68 -10.24 0.62
CA VAL A 143 -0.73 -10.08 0.24
C VAL A 143 -1.13 -11.01 -0.91
N GLY A 144 -0.22 -11.33 -1.82
CA GLY A 144 -0.45 -12.32 -2.88
C GLY A 144 -0.73 -13.73 -2.33
N GLU A 145 0.08 -14.16 -1.34
CA GLU A 145 -0.15 -15.42 -0.64
C GLU A 145 -1.44 -15.42 0.18
N ALA A 146 -1.73 -14.31 0.87
CA ALA A 146 -2.96 -14.17 1.65
C ALA A 146 -4.21 -14.27 0.76
N PHE A 147 -4.20 -13.60 -0.41
CA PHE A 147 -5.28 -13.71 -1.40
C PHE A 147 -5.43 -15.16 -1.90
N ALA A 148 -4.34 -15.80 -2.35
CA ALA A 148 -4.39 -17.16 -2.87
C ALA A 148 -4.95 -18.14 -1.86
N LYS A 149 -4.47 -18.10 -0.61
CA LYS A 149 -4.95 -18.94 0.49
C LYS A 149 -6.42 -18.70 0.82
N ALA A 150 -6.86 -17.44 0.79
CA ALA A 150 -8.27 -17.10 1.03
C ALA A 150 -9.16 -17.53 -0.14
N ALA A 151 -8.70 -17.37 -1.39
CA ALA A 151 -9.40 -17.83 -2.58
C ALA A 151 -9.65 -19.35 -2.56
N GLU A 152 -8.64 -20.14 -2.25
CA GLU A 152 -8.76 -21.60 -2.10
C GLU A 152 -9.78 -21.99 -1.01
N LYS A 153 -9.77 -21.31 0.15
CA LYS A 153 -10.74 -21.54 1.23
C LYS A 153 -12.19 -21.23 0.83
N LEU A 154 -12.37 -20.27 -0.10
CA LEU A 154 -13.67 -19.87 -0.63
C LEU A 154 -14.11 -20.73 -1.83
N GLY A 155 -13.32 -21.75 -2.20
CA GLY A 155 -13.62 -22.66 -3.29
C GLY A 155 -13.30 -22.09 -4.69
N LEU A 156 -12.49 -21.04 -4.77
CA LEU A 156 -11.90 -20.59 -6.03
C LEU A 156 -10.72 -21.47 -6.39
N GLU A 157 -10.55 -21.73 -7.69
CA GLU A 157 -9.38 -22.43 -8.21
C GLU A 157 -8.26 -21.43 -8.48
N VAL A 158 -7.13 -21.56 -7.81
CA VAL A 158 -5.92 -20.81 -8.12
C VAL A 158 -5.18 -21.52 -9.25
N VAL A 159 -5.44 -21.13 -10.48
CA VAL A 159 -4.99 -21.84 -11.70
C VAL A 159 -3.55 -21.54 -12.06
N ASP A 160 -3.02 -20.41 -11.61
CA ASP A 160 -1.62 -20.04 -11.86
C ASP A 160 -1.06 -19.10 -10.79
N LYS A 161 0.24 -19.24 -10.50
CA LYS A 161 0.99 -18.35 -9.61
C LYS A 161 2.31 -18.00 -10.26
N GLU A 162 2.40 -16.81 -10.79
CA GLU A 162 3.62 -16.29 -11.40
C GLU A 162 4.27 -15.23 -10.52
N SER A 163 5.56 -15.05 -10.72
CA SER A 163 6.31 -14.04 -9.95
C SER A 163 7.30 -13.27 -10.81
N SER A 164 7.64 -12.07 -10.36
CA SER A 164 8.80 -11.32 -10.77
C SER A 164 9.87 -11.33 -9.67
N SER A 165 11.11 -11.07 -10.04
CA SER A 165 12.22 -11.00 -9.08
C SER A 165 12.18 -9.76 -8.21
N SER A 166 11.61 -8.68 -8.75
CA SER A 166 11.41 -7.40 -8.08
C SER A 166 9.96 -6.94 -8.21
N ALA A 167 9.49 -6.17 -7.23
CA ALA A 167 8.22 -5.46 -7.32
C ALA A 167 8.30 -4.21 -8.23
N ASP A 168 9.48 -3.88 -8.75
CA ASP A 168 9.75 -2.71 -9.62
C ASP A 168 10.12 -3.10 -11.06
N ASP A 169 9.96 -4.36 -11.42
CA ASP A 169 10.15 -4.82 -12.80
C ASP A 169 9.18 -4.07 -13.74
N THR A 170 9.58 -3.94 -15.00
CA THR A 170 8.77 -3.22 -16.01
C THR A 170 8.27 -4.12 -17.14
N GLU A 171 8.69 -5.39 -17.15
CA GLU A 171 8.35 -6.37 -18.19
C GLU A 171 7.74 -7.62 -17.56
N TYR A 172 6.51 -7.90 -17.91
CA TYR A 172 5.68 -8.98 -17.34
C TYR A 172 5.04 -9.86 -18.41
N SER A 173 5.31 -9.63 -19.68
CA SER A 173 4.60 -10.31 -20.80
C SER A 173 4.70 -11.83 -20.72
N ALA A 174 5.84 -12.37 -20.30
CA ALA A 174 6.03 -13.82 -20.20
C ALA A 174 5.11 -14.46 -19.14
N GLN A 175 5.04 -13.86 -17.96
CA GLN A 175 4.16 -14.31 -16.87
C GLN A 175 2.69 -14.13 -17.26
N LEU A 176 2.35 -12.97 -17.84
CA LEU A 176 0.98 -12.65 -18.24
C LEU A 176 0.47 -13.54 -19.38
N GLN A 177 1.32 -13.98 -20.30
CA GLN A 177 0.96 -14.97 -21.31
C GLN A 177 0.58 -16.32 -20.70
N LYS A 178 1.32 -16.79 -19.68
CA LYS A 178 0.98 -18.03 -18.97
C LYS A 178 -0.36 -17.87 -18.22
N ILE A 179 -0.54 -16.75 -17.52
CA ILE A 179 -1.78 -16.43 -16.82
C ILE A 179 -2.97 -16.39 -17.80
N GLN A 180 -2.81 -15.75 -18.97
CA GLN A 180 -3.82 -15.75 -20.00
C GLN A 180 -4.15 -17.17 -20.49
N ALA A 181 -3.11 -18.00 -20.72
CA ALA A 181 -3.28 -19.38 -21.19
C ALA A 181 -3.89 -20.31 -20.11
N SER A 182 -3.76 -19.99 -18.82
CA SER A 182 -4.32 -20.78 -17.71
C SER A 182 -5.84 -20.76 -17.64
N GLY A 183 -6.49 -19.83 -18.34
CA GLY A 183 -7.93 -19.63 -18.29
C GLY A 183 -8.40 -18.92 -17.00
N ALA A 184 -7.54 -18.18 -16.33
CA ALA A 184 -7.92 -17.34 -15.21
C ALA A 184 -8.96 -16.29 -15.62
N GLU A 185 -9.97 -16.10 -14.79
CA GLU A 185 -11.02 -15.09 -14.95
C GLU A 185 -10.67 -13.78 -14.23
N LEU A 186 -9.76 -13.88 -13.25
CA LEU A 186 -9.23 -12.76 -12.49
C LEU A 186 -7.72 -12.94 -12.27
N LEU A 187 -6.98 -11.87 -12.54
CA LEU A 187 -5.58 -11.69 -12.16
C LEU A 187 -5.53 -10.83 -10.90
N TYR A 188 -5.00 -11.39 -9.81
CA TYR A 188 -4.62 -10.62 -8.63
C TYR A 188 -3.15 -10.25 -8.72
N ALA A 189 -2.85 -8.95 -8.80
CA ALA A 189 -1.49 -8.45 -9.01
C ALA A 189 -1.11 -7.43 -7.92
N PRO A 190 -0.58 -7.88 -6.78
CA PRO A 190 -0.25 -7.03 -5.64
C PRO A 190 1.05 -6.25 -5.87
N TYR A 191 0.93 -5.17 -6.59
CA TYR A 191 2.02 -4.21 -6.85
C TYR A 191 1.58 -2.79 -6.49
N TYR A 192 2.54 -1.86 -6.49
CA TYR A 192 2.23 -0.44 -6.32
C TYR A 192 1.68 0.19 -7.60
N TYR A 193 0.95 1.28 -7.45
CA TYR A 193 0.37 2.06 -8.56
C TYR A 193 1.36 2.41 -9.66
N SER A 194 2.63 2.65 -9.27
CA SER A 194 3.74 3.01 -10.17
C SER A 194 4.17 1.88 -11.10
N VAL A 195 3.79 0.66 -10.79
CA VAL A 195 4.07 -0.56 -11.58
C VAL A 195 2.79 -1.11 -12.19
N ALA A 196 1.74 -1.27 -11.40
CA ALA A 196 0.49 -1.85 -11.86
C ALA A 196 -0.14 -1.03 -13.02
N GLY A 197 -0.17 0.29 -12.87
CA GLY A 197 -0.75 1.19 -13.86
C GLY A 197 -0.03 1.21 -15.20
N PRO A 198 1.26 1.55 -15.26
CA PRO A 198 1.97 1.68 -16.52
C PRO A 198 2.41 0.36 -17.14
N TYR A 199 2.55 -0.73 -16.37
CA TYR A 199 3.17 -1.95 -16.88
C TYR A 199 2.24 -3.17 -16.83
N ILE A 200 1.72 -3.56 -15.67
CA ILE A 200 1.00 -4.84 -15.53
C ILE A 200 -0.34 -4.80 -16.25
N ILE A 201 -1.17 -3.80 -15.99
CA ILE A 201 -2.51 -3.72 -16.59
C ILE A 201 -2.43 -3.61 -18.11
N PRO A 202 -1.64 -2.68 -18.71
CA PRO A 202 -1.52 -2.60 -20.16
C PRO A 202 -0.96 -3.87 -20.80
N GLN A 203 0.06 -4.50 -20.21
CA GLN A 203 0.64 -5.72 -20.73
C GLN A 203 -0.33 -6.91 -20.64
N ALA A 204 -1.11 -7.01 -19.55
CA ALA A 204 -2.16 -8.02 -19.45
C ALA A 204 -3.17 -7.91 -20.60
N ARG A 205 -3.61 -6.69 -20.92
CA ARG A 205 -4.51 -6.45 -22.07
C ARG A 205 -3.82 -6.75 -23.40
N SER A 206 -2.56 -6.40 -23.55
CA SER A 206 -1.78 -6.65 -24.78
C SER A 206 -1.61 -8.12 -25.10
N VAL A 207 -1.50 -8.99 -24.09
CA VAL A 207 -1.45 -10.44 -24.28
C VAL A 207 -2.84 -11.07 -24.44
N GLY A 208 -3.91 -10.28 -24.46
CA GLY A 208 -5.29 -10.75 -24.64
C GLY A 208 -5.99 -11.22 -23.36
N PHE A 209 -5.51 -10.83 -22.20
CA PHE A 209 -6.21 -11.12 -20.94
C PHE A 209 -7.40 -10.16 -20.76
N ASP A 210 -8.61 -10.65 -20.99
CA ASP A 210 -9.86 -9.88 -20.89
C ASP A 210 -10.58 -10.00 -19.53
N GLY A 211 -10.02 -10.77 -18.61
CA GLY A 211 -10.54 -10.97 -17.26
C GLY A 211 -10.45 -9.74 -16.37
N TYR A 212 -10.87 -9.90 -15.13
CA TYR A 212 -10.71 -8.88 -14.10
C TYR A 212 -9.25 -8.75 -13.69
N VAL A 213 -8.79 -7.52 -13.46
CA VAL A 213 -7.52 -7.25 -12.80
C VAL A 213 -7.82 -6.67 -11.43
N MET A 214 -7.21 -7.21 -10.40
CA MET A 214 -7.45 -6.76 -9.05
C MET A 214 -6.13 -6.59 -8.29
N GLY A 215 -6.03 -5.52 -7.52
CA GLY A 215 -4.89 -5.24 -6.68
C GLY A 215 -5.27 -4.90 -5.25
N PRO A 216 -4.26 -4.77 -4.38
CA PRO A 216 -4.43 -4.29 -3.02
C PRO A 216 -4.44 -2.75 -2.95
N ASP A 217 -4.34 -2.21 -1.73
CA ASP A 217 -4.24 -0.77 -1.46
C ASP A 217 -3.08 -0.07 -2.18
N GLY A 218 -2.06 -0.82 -2.59
CA GLY A 218 -0.98 -0.35 -3.44
C GLY A 218 -1.42 0.26 -4.77
N TYR A 219 -2.68 0.06 -5.20
CA TYR A 219 -3.23 0.70 -6.39
C TYR A 219 -3.74 2.13 -6.13
N ASP A 220 -3.85 2.57 -4.88
CA ASP A 220 -4.18 3.97 -4.59
C ASP A 220 -3.16 4.90 -5.26
N GLY A 221 -3.65 5.95 -5.91
CA GLY A 221 -2.81 6.83 -6.73
C GLY A 221 -2.56 6.36 -8.17
N LEU A 222 -3.17 5.24 -8.60
CA LEU A 222 -3.08 4.75 -9.96
C LEU A 222 -3.61 5.80 -10.95
N LYS A 223 -2.76 6.15 -11.90
CA LYS A 223 -3.10 7.10 -12.96
C LYS A 223 -3.45 6.36 -14.24
N LEU A 224 -4.60 6.68 -14.82
CA LEU A 224 -5.03 6.14 -16.11
C LEU A 224 -4.24 6.83 -17.22
N THR A 225 -3.27 6.12 -17.79
CA THR A 225 -2.42 6.61 -18.89
C THR A 225 -2.74 5.89 -20.19
N GLY A 226 -2.54 6.54 -21.33
CA GLY A 226 -2.81 5.94 -22.64
C GLY A 226 -4.30 5.67 -22.86
N ASP A 227 -4.60 4.50 -23.45
CA ASP A 227 -5.99 4.06 -23.66
C ASP A 227 -6.63 3.66 -22.32
N LYS A 228 -7.58 4.47 -21.88
CA LYS A 228 -8.30 4.26 -20.62
C LYS A 228 -9.13 2.97 -20.59
N ALA A 229 -9.49 2.42 -21.74
CA ALA A 229 -10.24 1.17 -21.82
C ALA A 229 -9.46 -0.02 -21.26
N GLN A 230 -8.12 0.04 -21.22
CA GLN A 230 -7.27 -0.99 -20.62
C GLN A 230 -7.56 -1.20 -19.12
N TYR A 231 -8.02 -0.15 -18.42
CA TYR A 231 -8.32 -0.19 -16.99
C TYR A 231 -9.75 -0.65 -16.68
N ASN A 232 -10.55 -0.98 -17.69
CA ASN A 232 -11.85 -1.60 -17.45
C ASN A 232 -11.71 -2.91 -16.71
N LYS A 233 -12.68 -3.24 -15.86
CA LYS A 233 -12.67 -4.42 -14.98
C LYS A 233 -11.47 -4.45 -14.00
N THR A 234 -10.95 -3.28 -13.61
CA THR A 234 -9.91 -3.15 -12.61
C THR A 234 -10.52 -2.74 -11.27
N TYR A 235 -10.15 -3.46 -10.20
CA TYR A 235 -10.62 -3.24 -8.84
C TYR A 235 -9.45 -3.25 -7.86
N TYR A 236 -9.61 -2.65 -6.71
CA TYR A 236 -8.61 -2.73 -5.64
C TYR A 236 -9.25 -2.51 -4.26
N THR A 237 -8.56 -2.99 -3.23
CA THR A 237 -8.90 -2.70 -1.85
C THR A 237 -8.28 -1.38 -1.44
N THR A 238 -8.96 -0.61 -0.59
CA THR A 238 -8.46 0.67 -0.08
C THR A 238 -8.89 0.89 1.37
N HIS A 239 -8.24 1.82 2.07
CA HIS A 239 -8.50 2.11 3.47
C HIS A 239 -9.80 2.90 3.68
N TYR A 240 -10.18 3.73 2.73
CA TYR A 240 -11.42 4.50 2.75
C TYR A 240 -11.85 4.89 1.33
N SER A 241 -13.07 5.33 1.20
CA SER A 241 -13.55 5.96 -0.04
C SER A 241 -13.94 7.42 0.24
N ALA A 242 -13.49 8.33 -0.62
CA ALA A 242 -13.92 9.74 -0.57
C ALA A 242 -15.43 9.90 -0.79
N ASP A 243 -16.07 8.92 -1.44
CA ASP A 243 -17.51 8.89 -1.69
C ASP A 243 -18.32 8.34 -0.50
N ASP A 244 -17.64 7.86 0.56
CA ASP A 244 -18.32 7.42 1.78
C ASP A 244 -18.82 8.63 2.60
N ASN A 245 -20.07 8.98 2.40
CA ASN A 245 -20.74 10.06 3.12
C ASN A 245 -21.29 9.64 4.49
N THR A 246 -21.10 8.38 4.89
CA THR A 246 -21.63 7.88 6.17
C THR A 246 -20.68 8.15 7.34
N ASN A 247 -19.39 8.37 7.07
CA ASN A 247 -18.37 8.64 8.08
C ASN A 247 -18.03 10.14 8.15
N SER A 248 -18.59 10.83 9.14
CA SER A 248 -18.36 12.28 9.32
C SER A 248 -16.89 12.64 9.53
N LYS A 249 -16.10 11.78 10.20
CA LYS A 249 -14.65 12.03 10.42
C LYS A 249 -13.87 12.02 9.12
N VAL A 250 -14.24 11.14 8.19
CA VAL A 250 -13.63 11.10 6.84
C VAL A 250 -13.96 12.39 6.10
N GLN A 251 -15.23 12.81 6.13
CA GLN A 251 -15.67 14.05 5.46
C GLN A 251 -15.03 15.30 6.06
N ASP A 252 -14.91 15.38 7.39
CA ASP A 252 -14.22 16.48 8.08
C ASP A 252 -12.74 16.53 7.71
N PHE A 253 -12.06 15.37 7.64
CA PHE A 253 -10.69 15.27 7.19
C PHE A 253 -10.51 15.77 5.74
N ILE A 254 -11.34 15.27 4.81
CA ILE A 254 -11.31 15.69 3.40
C ILE A 254 -11.47 17.21 3.28
N LYS A 255 -12.45 17.79 3.99
CA LYS A 255 -12.70 19.24 4.01
C LYS A 255 -11.48 20.02 4.53
N SER A 256 -10.91 19.57 5.64
CA SER A 256 -9.74 20.22 6.25
C SER A 256 -8.52 20.13 5.34
N TYR A 257 -8.31 18.96 4.75
CA TYR A 257 -7.21 18.71 3.84
C TYR A 257 -7.29 19.58 2.57
N LYS A 258 -8.47 19.62 1.94
CA LYS A 258 -8.76 20.51 0.79
C LYS A 258 -8.52 21.98 1.11
N SER A 259 -8.99 22.42 2.27
CA SER A 259 -8.85 23.82 2.72
C SER A 259 -7.36 24.21 2.88
N LYS A 260 -6.53 23.28 3.37
CA LYS A 260 -5.11 23.54 3.62
C LYS A 260 -4.26 23.38 2.37
N ASN A 261 -4.50 22.32 1.58
CA ASN A 261 -3.60 21.91 0.50
C ASN A 261 -4.09 22.31 -0.89
N ASN A 262 -5.33 22.83 -1.01
CA ASN A 262 -6.00 23.13 -2.28
C ASN A 262 -6.02 21.91 -3.25
N ALA A 263 -6.13 20.72 -2.69
CA ALA A 263 -6.13 19.44 -3.38
C ALA A 263 -6.98 18.41 -2.61
N GLU A 264 -7.37 17.34 -3.28
CA GLU A 264 -7.93 16.15 -2.62
C GLU A 264 -6.84 15.43 -1.80
N PRO A 265 -7.21 14.77 -0.70
CA PRO A 265 -6.27 13.94 0.04
C PRO A 265 -5.82 12.72 -0.76
#